data_f2eda5b6caea85f0dd3ae43d6e129908
#
_entry.id   f2eda5b6caea85f0dd3ae43d6e129908
#
_cell.length_a   1.000
_cell.length_b   1.000
_cell.length_c   1.000
_cell.angle_alpha   90.00
_cell.angle_beta   90.00
_cell.angle_gamma   90.00
#
_symmetry.space_group_name_H-M   'P 1'
#
loop_
_entity.id
_entity.type
_entity.pdbx_description
1 polymer ?
#
loop_
_entity_poly.entity_id
_entity_poly.type
_entity_poly.pdbx_seq_one_letter_code
_entity_poly.pdbx_strand_id
1 'polypeptide(L)'
;MKTQNFLNYYDWHILMRIGILVNPDAGLGGKLGFKGSDGRAKEAREAGAKDRAGPRMQQFINHFVQLLNSPLNRGQNFPDIFCLEGRMGSTWLDGTEHISLGKTKDVTSDKDTKNLINKFIDNQVEIIVYAGGDGTTRDIVNALGDHEIPLIGVPSGVKMHSGCFATTPKAAAEVLLAYFIGDLMSSITEVMDLDEEVYLKGEWKVRMYGEALTPASPRFMQGAKQQVERASEDEVISGLANHITDMQTNDDNLMIIWGSGGTLKRIGSIIGLDTTLLGIDISHQDKTY
;
A
#
# COMPACT_ATOMS: atom_id res chain seq x y z
N MET A 1 51.95 34.94 18.15
CA MET A 1 51.32 33.61 18.19
C MET A 1 49.89 33.75 17.69
N LYS A 2 49.63 33.30 16.46
CA LYS A 2 48.32 33.38 15.81
C LYS A 2 47.57 32.13 16.18
N THR A 3 46.51 32.27 16.95
CA THR A 3 45.51 31.22 17.17
C THR A 3 44.61 31.13 15.94
N GLN A 4 44.76 30.06 15.23
CA GLN A 4 43.98 29.68 14.08
C GLN A 4 42.54 29.35 14.53
N ASN A 5 41.58 30.15 14.06
CA ASN A 5 40.18 29.82 14.14
C ASN A 5 39.92 28.62 13.25
N PHE A 6 39.67 27.46 13.85
CA PHE A 6 39.15 26.28 13.16
C PHE A 6 37.70 26.48 12.85
N LEU A 7 37.42 26.70 11.58
CA LEU A 7 36.27 26.26 10.79
C LEU A 7 34.95 26.11 11.52
N ASN A 8 34.09 27.11 11.36
CA ASN A 8 32.65 26.89 11.28
C ASN A 8 32.40 25.95 10.08
N TYR A 9 32.28 24.67 10.36
CA TYR A 9 31.53 23.78 9.47
C TYR A 9 30.09 24.31 9.48
N TYR A 10 29.68 24.91 8.39
CA TYR A 10 28.29 25.22 8.13
C TYR A 10 27.56 23.89 8.18
N ASP A 11 26.84 23.65 9.26
CA ASP A 11 25.77 22.67 9.36
C ASP A 11 24.68 23.08 8.35
N TRP A 12 24.88 22.71 7.10
CA TRP A 12 23.78 22.62 6.18
C TRP A 12 22.97 21.40 6.64
N HIS A 13 22.09 21.62 7.63
CA HIS A 13 21.02 20.70 7.88
C HIS A 13 20.13 20.72 6.63
N ILE A 14 20.49 19.90 5.65
CA ILE A 14 19.63 19.64 4.51
C ILE A 14 18.42 18.91 5.12
N LEU A 15 17.29 19.62 5.23
CA LEU A 15 16.06 19.02 5.66
C LEU A 15 15.68 17.95 4.65
N MET A 16 15.42 16.73 5.12
CA MET A 16 14.93 15.66 4.25
C MET A 16 13.64 16.12 3.56
N ARG A 17 13.55 15.89 2.26
CA ARG A 17 12.40 16.25 1.42
C ARG A 17 11.51 15.04 1.19
N ILE A 18 10.32 15.08 1.75
CA ILE A 18 9.35 13.99 1.70
C ILE A 18 8.21 14.35 0.76
N GLY A 19 7.97 13.53 -0.26
CA GLY A 19 6.79 13.63 -1.11
C GLY A 19 5.60 12.86 -0.53
N ILE A 20 4.45 13.53 -0.38
CA ILE A 20 3.20 12.88 0.06
C ILE A 20 2.24 12.80 -1.12
N LEU A 21 1.79 11.57 -1.43
CA LEU A 21 0.82 11.30 -2.48
C LEU A 21 -0.33 10.45 -1.92
N VAL A 22 -1.56 10.88 -2.17
CA VAL A 22 -2.76 10.09 -1.86
C VAL A 22 -3.51 9.82 -3.17
N ASN A 23 -3.77 8.55 -3.46
CA ASN A 23 -4.72 8.19 -4.51
C ASN A 23 -6.14 8.20 -3.89
N PRO A 24 -6.97 9.23 -4.15
CA PRO A 24 -8.26 9.37 -3.48
C PRO A 24 -9.27 8.29 -3.86
N ASP A 25 -9.01 7.56 -4.95
CA ASP A 25 -9.89 6.52 -5.45
C ASP A 25 -9.45 5.11 -5.03
N ALA A 26 -8.28 4.98 -4.40
CA ALA A 26 -7.79 3.69 -3.94
C ALA A 26 -8.66 3.09 -2.84
N GLY A 27 -9.02 1.81 -3.03
CA GLY A 27 -9.79 1.04 -2.05
C GLY A 27 -11.29 1.32 -2.00
N LEU A 28 -11.84 2.16 -2.89
CA LEU A 28 -13.28 2.47 -2.95
C LEU A 28 -14.13 1.24 -3.27
N GLY A 29 -13.65 0.35 -4.14
CA GLY A 29 -14.40 -0.82 -4.62
C GLY A 29 -14.56 -1.93 -3.59
N GLY A 30 -13.74 -1.97 -2.52
CA GLY A 30 -13.61 -3.14 -1.66
C GLY A 30 -14.88 -3.56 -0.90
N LYS A 31 -15.74 -2.62 -0.49
CA LYS A 31 -17.01 -2.93 0.21
C LYS A 31 -18.16 -3.27 -0.75
N LEU A 32 -18.05 -2.89 -2.01
CA LEU A 32 -19.08 -3.06 -3.02
C LEU A 32 -18.82 -4.28 -3.92
N GLY A 33 -17.78 -5.06 -3.62
CA GLY A 33 -17.36 -6.17 -4.46
C GLY A 33 -16.77 -5.75 -5.81
N PHE A 34 -16.50 -4.45 -6.01
CA PHE A 34 -15.81 -3.98 -7.20
C PHE A 34 -14.33 -4.29 -7.08
N LYS A 35 -13.79 -4.89 -8.11
CA LYS A 35 -12.35 -5.03 -8.25
C LYS A 35 -11.76 -3.72 -8.78
N GLY A 36 -10.91 -3.07 -7.97
CA GLY A 36 -10.33 -1.79 -8.32
C GLY A 36 -11.35 -0.63 -8.33
N SER A 37 -10.85 0.57 -8.38
CA SER A 37 -11.65 1.80 -8.49
C SER A 37 -11.46 2.49 -9.84
N ASP A 38 -10.61 1.94 -10.70
CA ASP A 38 -10.23 2.54 -11.97
C ASP A 38 -11.44 2.65 -12.92
N GLY A 39 -11.77 3.90 -13.28
CA GLY A 39 -12.91 4.23 -14.12
C GLY A 39 -14.30 4.10 -13.45
N ARG A 40 -14.39 3.57 -12.21
CA ARG A 40 -15.66 3.32 -11.49
C ARG A 40 -15.76 4.05 -10.16
N ALA A 41 -14.84 4.95 -9.86
CA ALA A 41 -14.81 5.70 -8.60
C ALA A 41 -16.09 6.50 -8.37
N LYS A 42 -16.69 7.07 -9.43
CA LYS A 42 -17.96 7.80 -9.36
C LYS A 42 -19.10 6.88 -8.93
N GLU A 43 -19.26 5.73 -9.59
CA GLU A 43 -20.29 4.75 -9.23
C GLU A 43 -20.12 4.25 -7.79
N ALA A 44 -18.87 3.98 -7.38
CA ALA A 44 -18.59 3.55 -6.02
C ALA A 44 -19.01 4.62 -4.99
N ARG A 45 -18.75 5.90 -5.26
CA ARG A 45 -19.16 7.00 -4.38
C ARG A 45 -20.68 7.17 -4.35
N GLU A 46 -21.35 7.09 -5.49
CA GLU A 46 -22.82 7.13 -5.58
C GLU A 46 -23.46 5.96 -4.81
N ALA A 47 -22.81 4.80 -4.77
CA ALA A 47 -23.19 3.64 -3.96
C ALA A 47 -22.76 3.75 -2.48
N GLY A 48 -22.24 4.91 -2.03
CA GLY A 48 -21.91 5.17 -0.63
C GLY A 48 -20.50 4.76 -0.19
N ALA A 49 -19.59 4.46 -1.12
CA ALA A 49 -18.20 4.19 -0.77
C ALA A 49 -17.54 5.43 -0.18
N LYS A 50 -16.81 5.25 0.92
CA LYS A 50 -16.06 6.31 1.61
C LYS A 50 -14.58 6.22 1.25
N ASP A 51 -13.91 7.39 1.25
CA ASP A 51 -12.46 7.46 1.09
C ASP A 51 -11.75 6.55 2.10
N ARG A 52 -10.77 5.80 1.63
CA ARG A 52 -9.96 4.90 2.45
C ARG A 52 -8.50 5.34 2.51
N ALA A 53 -7.92 5.73 1.39
CA ALA A 53 -6.53 6.11 1.29
C ALA A 53 -6.24 7.37 2.12
N GLY A 54 -7.08 8.40 2.02
CA GLY A 54 -6.91 9.63 2.75
C GLY A 54 -6.89 9.46 4.26
N PRO A 55 -7.93 8.86 4.90
CA PRO A 55 -7.91 8.58 6.33
C PRO A 55 -6.72 7.71 6.79
N ARG A 56 -6.19 6.85 5.94
CA ARG A 56 -4.98 6.07 6.23
C ARG A 56 -3.73 6.92 6.21
N MET A 57 -3.62 7.84 5.24
CA MET A 57 -2.54 8.85 5.22
C MET A 57 -2.61 9.75 6.45
N GLN A 58 -3.79 10.19 6.86
CA GLN A 58 -3.96 10.99 8.08
C GLN A 58 -3.50 10.24 9.33
N GLN A 59 -3.82 8.94 9.46
CA GLN A 59 -3.31 8.11 10.56
C GLN A 59 -1.78 8.01 10.54
N PHE A 60 -1.19 7.88 9.35
CA PHE A 60 0.26 7.86 9.17
C PHE A 60 0.89 9.17 9.64
N ILE A 61 0.43 10.32 9.12
CA ILE A 61 1.05 11.62 9.40
C ILE A 61 0.93 11.98 10.89
N ASN A 62 -0.24 11.72 11.49
CA ASN A 62 -0.45 11.98 12.92
C ASN A 62 0.52 11.17 13.79
N HIS A 63 0.74 9.91 13.43
CA HIS A 63 1.69 9.07 14.16
C HIS A 63 3.14 9.52 13.93
N PHE A 64 3.50 9.87 12.70
CA PHE A 64 4.84 10.38 12.38
C PHE A 64 5.17 11.67 13.13
N VAL A 65 4.25 12.64 13.19
CA VAL A 65 4.39 13.87 13.95
C VAL A 65 4.52 13.57 15.47
N GLN A 66 3.75 12.63 15.99
CA GLN A 66 3.89 12.19 17.39
C GLN A 66 5.28 11.60 17.68
N LEU A 67 5.79 10.77 16.78
CA LEU A 67 7.12 10.18 16.91
C LEU A 67 8.23 11.25 16.88
N LEU A 68 8.17 12.21 15.94
CA LEU A 68 9.13 13.32 15.86
C LEU A 68 9.12 14.20 17.11
N ASN A 69 7.94 14.45 17.67
CA ASN A 69 7.79 15.25 18.91
C ASN A 69 8.12 14.46 20.19
N SER A 70 8.44 13.19 20.09
CA SER A 70 8.85 12.37 21.22
C SER A 70 10.12 12.90 21.89
N PRO A 71 10.25 12.80 23.21
CA PRO A 71 11.48 13.18 23.93
C PRO A 71 12.74 12.49 23.40
N LEU A 72 12.62 11.30 22.82
CA LEU A 72 13.74 10.55 22.25
C LEU A 72 14.27 11.17 20.95
N ASN A 73 13.45 11.93 20.23
CA ASN A 73 13.78 12.55 18.95
C ASN A 73 13.95 14.07 19.06
N ARG A 74 14.10 14.61 20.27
CA ARG A 74 14.34 16.04 20.51
C ARG A 74 15.62 16.48 19.82
N GLY A 75 15.50 17.50 18.96
CA GLY A 75 16.62 18.07 18.20
C GLY A 75 16.64 17.65 16.73
N GLN A 76 15.76 16.76 16.30
CA GLN A 76 15.53 16.52 14.88
C GLN A 76 14.74 17.69 14.28
N ASN A 77 15.20 18.23 13.18
CA ASN A 77 14.43 19.21 12.41
C ASN A 77 13.27 18.51 11.71
N PHE A 78 12.16 19.21 11.60
CA PHE A 78 11.00 18.66 10.87
C PHE A 78 11.34 18.61 9.36
N PRO A 79 11.06 17.50 8.65
CA PRO A 79 11.35 17.41 7.23
C PRO A 79 10.44 18.32 6.40
N ASP A 80 10.91 18.73 5.21
CA ASP A 80 10.10 19.42 4.23
C ASP A 80 9.10 18.45 3.58
N ILE A 81 7.81 18.72 3.72
CA ILE A 81 6.75 17.90 3.13
C ILE A 81 6.24 18.56 1.85
N PHE A 82 6.34 17.85 0.74
CA PHE A 82 5.85 18.28 -0.57
C PHE A 82 4.58 17.52 -0.96
N CYS A 83 3.52 18.23 -1.36
CA CYS A 83 2.29 17.59 -1.81
C CYS A 83 1.45 18.49 -2.72
N LEU A 84 0.36 17.96 -3.28
CA LEU A 84 -0.70 18.78 -3.88
C LEU A 84 -1.67 19.27 -2.81
N GLU A 85 -2.22 20.46 -3.03
CA GLU A 85 -3.41 20.91 -2.30
C GLU A 85 -4.62 20.04 -2.63
N GLY A 86 -5.43 19.72 -1.62
CA GLY A 86 -6.64 18.94 -1.77
C GLY A 86 -6.46 17.45 -1.54
N ARG A 87 -7.35 16.63 -2.12
CA ARG A 87 -7.52 15.20 -1.79
C ARG A 87 -6.34 14.31 -2.13
N MET A 88 -5.46 14.72 -3.04
CA MET A 88 -4.23 13.97 -3.33
C MET A 88 -3.08 14.28 -2.35
N GLY A 89 -3.26 15.18 -1.39
CA GLY A 89 -2.22 15.57 -0.43
C GLY A 89 -2.77 16.29 0.79
N SER A 90 -2.78 17.62 0.78
CA SER A 90 -2.91 18.49 1.96
C SER A 90 -4.15 18.26 2.81
N THR A 91 -5.26 17.81 2.24
CA THR A 91 -6.48 17.49 3.00
C THR A 91 -6.23 16.49 4.14
N TRP A 92 -5.19 15.66 4.03
CA TRP A 92 -4.93 14.56 4.95
C TRP A 92 -3.73 14.80 5.88
N LEU A 93 -3.15 16.00 5.85
CA LEU A 93 -1.96 16.34 6.64
C LEU A 93 -2.26 16.91 8.04
N ASP A 94 -3.55 17.06 8.38
CA ASP A 94 -4.02 17.49 9.70
C ASP A 94 -3.34 18.78 10.22
N GLY A 95 -3.18 19.77 9.34
CA GLY A 95 -2.54 21.04 9.64
C GLY A 95 -1.01 21.02 9.67
N THR A 96 -0.38 19.90 9.32
CA THR A 96 1.08 19.82 9.19
C THR A 96 1.57 20.75 8.09
N GLU A 97 2.61 21.54 8.36
CA GLU A 97 3.23 22.43 7.39
C GLU A 97 3.73 21.65 6.16
N HIS A 98 3.50 22.21 4.97
CA HIS A 98 3.88 21.59 3.72
C HIS A 98 4.14 22.61 2.62
N ILE A 99 4.87 22.18 1.61
CA ILE A 99 5.17 22.93 0.38
C ILE A 99 4.21 22.44 -0.69
N SER A 100 3.36 23.35 -1.17
CA SER A 100 2.36 23.05 -2.19
C SER A 100 2.98 22.99 -3.59
N LEU A 101 2.76 21.88 -4.30
CA LEU A 101 3.17 21.69 -5.69
C LEU A 101 2.03 21.94 -6.69
N GLY A 102 0.93 22.54 -6.25
CA GLY A 102 -0.25 22.84 -7.05
C GLY A 102 -1.51 22.25 -6.44
N LYS A 103 -2.59 22.15 -7.23
CA LYS A 103 -3.91 21.74 -6.73
C LYS A 103 -4.36 20.41 -7.33
N THR A 104 -5.04 19.60 -6.52
CA THR A 104 -5.74 18.40 -6.96
C THR A 104 -6.97 18.80 -7.81
N LYS A 105 -7.21 18.07 -8.89
CA LYS A 105 -8.43 18.21 -9.70
C LYS A 105 -9.62 17.52 -9.01
N ASP A 106 -10.83 17.90 -9.38
CA ASP A 106 -12.06 17.25 -8.86
C ASP A 106 -12.13 15.77 -9.24
N VAL A 107 -11.72 15.43 -10.47
CA VAL A 107 -11.58 14.06 -10.94
C VAL A 107 -10.11 13.78 -11.19
N THR A 108 -9.60 12.74 -10.55
CA THR A 108 -8.20 12.32 -10.63
C THR A 108 -8.04 11.08 -11.50
N SER A 109 -6.84 10.90 -12.04
CA SER A 109 -6.46 9.77 -12.88
C SER A 109 -4.99 9.38 -12.62
N ASP A 110 -4.53 8.30 -13.25
CA ASP A 110 -3.11 7.89 -13.27
C ASP A 110 -2.18 9.01 -13.75
N LYS A 111 -2.67 9.86 -14.69
CA LYS A 111 -1.90 11.00 -15.20
C LYS A 111 -1.59 12.03 -14.11
N ASP A 112 -2.52 12.22 -13.16
CA ASP A 112 -2.30 13.16 -12.06
C ASP A 112 -1.27 12.62 -11.07
N THR A 113 -1.26 11.31 -10.84
CA THR A 113 -0.18 10.62 -10.10
C THR A 113 1.17 10.82 -10.79
N LYS A 114 1.27 10.52 -12.09
CA LYS A 114 2.51 10.68 -12.87
C LYS A 114 3.01 12.13 -12.88
N ASN A 115 2.11 13.09 -13.05
CA ASN A 115 2.47 14.51 -12.99
C ASN A 115 3.00 14.94 -11.62
N LEU A 116 2.46 14.39 -10.53
CA LEU A 116 2.94 14.69 -9.19
C LEU A 116 4.33 14.07 -8.95
N ILE A 117 4.57 12.85 -9.44
CA ILE A 117 5.89 12.21 -9.35
C ILE A 117 6.95 13.05 -10.08
N ASN A 118 6.67 13.53 -11.29
CA ASN A 118 7.59 14.42 -12.00
C ASN A 118 7.91 15.69 -11.19
N LYS A 119 6.90 16.28 -10.53
CA LYS A 119 7.13 17.42 -9.63
C LYS A 119 7.99 17.05 -8.41
N PHE A 120 7.85 15.84 -7.87
CA PHE A 120 8.71 15.38 -6.79
C PHE A 120 10.15 15.25 -7.26
N ILE A 121 10.39 14.73 -8.45
CA ILE A 121 11.71 14.66 -9.07
C ILE A 121 12.32 16.08 -9.25
N ASP A 122 11.54 16.99 -9.84
CA ASP A 122 11.97 18.39 -10.07
C ASP A 122 12.33 19.12 -8.76
N ASN A 123 11.65 18.79 -7.66
CA ASN A 123 11.89 19.35 -6.33
C ASN A 123 12.85 18.52 -5.48
N GLN A 124 13.54 17.55 -6.08
CA GLN A 124 14.54 16.72 -5.40
C GLN A 124 14.01 16.05 -4.12
N VAL A 125 12.80 15.51 -4.18
CA VAL A 125 12.23 14.70 -3.09
C VAL A 125 13.09 13.45 -2.90
N GLU A 126 13.42 13.14 -1.64
CA GLU A 126 14.37 12.07 -1.29
C GLU A 126 13.65 10.76 -0.93
N ILE A 127 12.36 10.84 -0.58
CA ILE A 127 11.51 9.68 -0.32
C ILE A 127 10.05 10.01 -0.59
N ILE A 128 9.31 9.07 -1.14
CA ILE A 128 7.88 9.23 -1.41
C ILE A 128 7.08 8.32 -0.49
N VAL A 129 6.17 8.92 0.29
CA VAL A 129 5.16 8.19 1.05
C VAL A 129 3.82 8.34 0.34
N TYR A 130 3.21 7.21 0.00
CA TYR A 130 1.96 7.25 -0.74
C TYR A 130 0.89 6.35 -0.12
N ALA A 131 -0.37 6.78 -0.20
CA ALA A 131 -1.53 5.99 0.17
C ALA A 131 -2.26 5.53 -1.10
N GLY A 132 -2.24 4.22 -1.34
CA GLY A 132 -2.76 3.63 -2.56
C GLY A 132 -2.80 2.11 -2.50
N GLY A 133 -2.87 1.46 -3.64
CA GLY A 133 -2.74 0.02 -3.85
C GLY A 133 -1.65 -0.29 -4.87
N ASP A 134 -1.55 -1.57 -5.29
CA ASP A 134 -0.53 -2.03 -6.26
C ASP A 134 -0.57 -1.27 -7.59
N GLY A 135 -1.77 -0.94 -8.11
CA GLY A 135 -1.90 -0.09 -9.31
C GLY A 135 -1.29 1.30 -9.13
N THR A 136 -1.46 1.92 -7.94
CA THR A 136 -0.82 3.20 -7.63
C THR A 136 0.70 3.05 -7.55
N THR A 137 1.20 1.96 -6.96
CA THR A 137 2.64 1.65 -6.91
C THR A 137 3.22 1.53 -8.31
N ARG A 138 2.55 0.78 -9.19
CA ARG A 138 2.94 0.64 -10.60
C ARG A 138 3.01 1.99 -11.31
N ASP A 139 2.01 2.85 -11.13
CA ASP A 139 1.99 4.17 -11.76
C ASP A 139 3.11 5.08 -11.26
N ILE A 140 3.44 5.00 -9.97
CA ILE A 140 4.58 5.71 -9.37
C ILE A 140 5.90 5.22 -9.99
N VAL A 141 6.14 3.92 -9.99
CA VAL A 141 7.39 3.32 -10.52
C VAL A 141 7.56 3.63 -12.01
N ASN A 142 6.48 3.53 -12.79
CA ASN A 142 6.52 3.91 -14.20
C ASN A 142 6.86 5.40 -14.42
N ALA A 143 6.42 6.27 -13.52
CA ALA A 143 6.72 7.71 -13.61
C ALA A 143 8.12 8.05 -13.12
N LEU A 144 8.65 7.30 -12.16
CA LEU A 144 10.03 7.46 -11.68
C LEU A 144 11.06 7.10 -12.76
N GLY A 145 10.76 6.10 -13.61
CA GLY A 145 11.74 5.61 -14.59
C GLY A 145 13.05 5.17 -13.90
N ASP A 146 14.14 5.80 -14.27
CA ASP A 146 15.48 5.49 -13.74
C ASP A 146 15.82 6.27 -12.44
N HIS A 147 14.87 7.03 -11.89
CA HIS A 147 15.11 7.77 -10.64
C HIS A 147 14.99 6.85 -9.42
N GLU A 148 16.04 6.83 -8.61
CA GLU A 148 16.17 5.97 -7.42
C GLU A 148 15.60 6.66 -6.16
N ILE A 149 14.30 6.99 -6.15
CA ILE A 149 13.61 7.57 -4.99
C ILE A 149 12.88 6.45 -4.24
N PRO A 150 13.23 6.19 -2.95
CA PRO A 150 12.58 5.17 -2.15
C PRO A 150 11.09 5.43 -1.94
N LEU A 151 10.31 4.35 -1.84
CA LEU A 151 8.87 4.36 -1.66
C LEU A 151 8.48 3.74 -0.33
N ILE A 152 7.53 4.36 0.38
CA ILE A 152 6.80 3.76 1.50
C ILE A 152 5.31 3.78 1.17
N GLY A 153 4.72 2.61 1.00
CA GLY A 153 3.29 2.46 0.77
C GLY A 153 2.52 2.41 2.09
N VAL A 154 1.60 3.35 2.28
CA VAL A 154 0.59 3.32 3.35
C VAL A 154 -0.57 2.46 2.86
N PRO A 155 -0.85 1.32 3.50
CA PRO A 155 -1.79 0.33 2.98
C PRO A 155 -3.21 0.89 2.94
N SER A 156 -3.84 0.97 1.76
CA SER A 156 -5.17 1.54 1.55
C SER A 156 -6.16 0.56 0.94
N GLY A 157 -5.68 -0.51 0.31
CA GLY A 157 -6.46 -1.58 -0.30
C GLY A 157 -6.64 -2.80 0.61
N VAL A 158 -7.30 -3.82 0.07
CA VAL A 158 -7.50 -5.13 0.74
C VAL A 158 -6.51 -6.19 0.26
N LYS A 159 -5.88 -5.97 -0.90
CA LYS A 159 -4.94 -6.91 -1.52
C LYS A 159 -3.79 -6.09 -2.07
N MET A 160 -2.65 -6.17 -1.44
CA MET A 160 -1.43 -5.47 -1.81
C MET A 160 -0.31 -6.48 -1.79
N HIS A 161 0.38 -6.60 -2.92
CA HIS A 161 1.39 -7.63 -3.15
C HIS A 161 2.80 -7.05 -3.25
N SER A 162 2.92 -5.75 -3.55
CA SER A 162 4.21 -5.07 -3.67
C SER A 162 4.91 -4.95 -2.32
N GLY A 163 6.22 -5.21 -2.28
CA GLY A 163 7.00 -5.23 -1.05
C GLY A 163 7.29 -3.85 -0.42
N CYS A 164 6.91 -2.76 -1.08
CA CYS A 164 7.07 -1.40 -0.55
C CYS A 164 5.95 -0.98 0.43
N PHE A 165 4.91 -1.80 0.64
CA PHE A 165 3.87 -1.49 1.62
C PHE A 165 4.30 -1.83 3.04
N ALA A 166 4.08 -0.89 3.95
CA ALA A 166 4.11 -1.18 5.38
C ALA A 166 2.89 -2.03 5.79
N THR A 167 2.97 -2.69 6.94
CA THR A 167 1.86 -3.52 7.44
C THR A 167 0.67 -2.69 7.93
N THR A 168 0.92 -1.49 8.43
CA THR A 168 -0.10 -0.54 8.91
C THR A 168 0.35 0.90 8.66
N PRO A 169 -0.56 1.90 8.70
CA PRO A 169 -0.17 3.31 8.66
C PRO A 169 0.82 3.72 9.77
N LYS A 170 0.68 3.16 10.97
CA LYS A 170 1.61 3.39 12.08
C LYS A 170 2.99 2.80 11.79
N ALA A 171 3.04 1.57 11.29
CA ALA A 171 4.29 0.94 10.88
C ALA A 171 4.99 1.73 9.76
N ALA A 172 4.24 2.31 8.81
CA ALA A 172 4.80 3.20 7.80
C ALA A 172 5.49 4.43 8.42
N ALA A 173 4.89 5.02 9.46
CA ALA A 173 5.47 6.16 10.18
C ALA A 173 6.73 5.78 10.95
N GLU A 174 6.75 4.60 11.59
CA GLU A 174 7.94 4.07 12.29
C GLU A 174 9.08 3.79 11.30
N VAL A 175 8.78 3.23 10.12
CA VAL A 175 9.76 3.01 9.05
C VAL A 175 10.31 4.33 8.52
N LEU A 176 9.44 5.31 8.28
CA LEU A 176 9.88 6.63 7.82
C LEU A 176 10.78 7.30 8.85
N LEU A 177 10.42 7.26 10.14
CA LEU A 177 11.26 7.80 11.20
C LEU A 177 12.63 7.12 11.25
N ALA A 178 12.67 5.79 11.24
CA ALA A 178 13.93 5.04 11.28
C ALA A 178 14.81 5.33 10.05
N TYR A 179 14.21 5.52 8.88
CA TYR A 179 14.91 5.95 7.69
C TYR A 179 15.40 7.40 7.80
N PHE A 180 14.56 8.30 8.32
CA PHE A 180 14.88 9.71 8.53
C PHE A 180 16.06 9.93 9.48
N ILE A 181 16.15 9.15 10.56
CA ILE A 181 17.27 9.23 11.52
C ILE A 181 18.50 8.39 11.11
N GLY A 182 18.47 7.73 9.95
CA GLY A 182 19.58 6.96 9.41
C GLY A 182 19.71 5.53 9.94
N ASP A 183 18.72 5.00 10.64
CA ASP A 183 18.73 3.64 11.17
C ASP A 183 18.38 2.58 10.10
N LEU A 184 17.80 3.00 8.98
CA LEU A 184 17.44 2.13 7.87
C LEU A 184 18.07 2.61 6.56
N MET A 185 18.48 1.66 5.74
CA MET A 185 18.91 1.88 4.36
C MET A 185 17.82 1.40 3.39
N SER A 186 17.84 1.91 2.17
CA SER A 186 16.96 1.41 1.11
C SER A 186 17.45 0.07 0.57
N SER A 187 16.51 -0.78 0.17
CA SER A 187 16.74 -2.01 -0.59
C SER A 187 15.76 -2.13 -1.74
N ILE A 188 16.12 -2.92 -2.73
CA ILE A 188 15.24 -3.23 -3.87
C ILE A 188 14.15 -4.20 -3.39
N THR A 189 12.93 -3.94 -3.83
CA THR A 189 11.77 -4.80 -3.62
C THR A 189 10.96 -4.97 -4.89
N GLU A 190 10.23 -6.08 -5.00
CA GLU A 190 9.36 -6.37 -6.14
C GLU A 190 8.09 -5.51 -6.11
N VAL A 191 7.73 -4.95 -7.25
CA VAL A 191 6.44 -4.31 -7.50
C VAL A 191 5.54 -5.31 -8.22
N MET A 192 4.47 -5.69 -7.56
CA MET A 192 3.55 -6.72 -8.00
C MET A 192 2.18 -6.10 -8.29
N ASP A 193 1.49 -6.60 -9.29
CA ASP A 193 0.09 -6.22 -9.50
C ASP A 193 -0.69 -7.43 -10.02
N LEU A 194 -1.99 -7.39 -9.82
CA LEU A 194 -2.88 -8.45 -10.25
C LEU A 194 -3.18 -8.31 -11.74
N ASP A 195 -3.01 -9.39 -12.50
CA ASP A 195 -3.44 -9.44 -13.89
C ASP A 195 -4.96 -9.39 -13.96
N GLU A 196 -5.50 -8.22 -14.34
CA GLU A 196 -6.94 -7.98 -14.35
C GLU A 196 -7.70 -8.88 -15.34
N GLU A 197 -7.13 -9.15 -16.50
CA GLU A 197 -7.79 -9.97 -17.53
C GLU A 197 -7.91 -11.43 -17.06
N VAL A 198 -6.87 -11.93 -16.41
CA VAL A 198 -6.83 -13.30 -15.89
C VAL A 198 -7.75 -13.43 -14.68
N TYR A 199 -7.75 -12.42 -13.81
CA TYR A 199 -8.63 -12.40 -12.64
C TYR A 199 -10.12 -12.38 -13.02
N LEU A 200 -10.52 -11.63 -14.03
CA LEU A 200 -11.92 -11.61 -14.51
C LEU A 200 -12.38 -12.97 -15.06
N LYS A 201 -11.45 -13.83 -15.47
CA LYS A 201 -11.72 -15.22 -15.86
C LYS A 201 -11.76 -16.18 -14.68
N GLY A 202 -11.65 -15.67 -13.45
CA GLY A 202 -11.68 -16.48 -12.23
C GLY A 202 -10.33 -17.07 -11.83
N GLU A 203 -9.25 -16.71 -12.51
CA GLU A 203 -7.91 -17.16 -12.18
C GLU A 203 -7.14 -16.08 -11.41
N TRP A 204 -6.33 -16.52 -10.45
CA TRP A 204 -5.47 -15.63 -9.68
C TRP A 204 -4.06 -15.63 -10.27
N LYS A 205 -3.66 -14.52 -10.89
CA LYS A 205 -2.30 -14.37 -11.41
C LYS A 205 -1.75 -13.02 -11.03
N VAL A 206 -0.75 -13.02 -10.17
CA VAL A 206 0.05 -11.85 -9.83
C VAL A 206 1.24 -11.79 -10.77
N ARG A 207 1.52 -10.63 -11.33
CA ARG A 207 2.70 -10.39 -12.17
C ARG A 207 3.64 -9.42 -11.48
N MET A 208 4.93 -9.66 -11.64
CA MET A 208 5.95 -8.66 -11.34
C MET A 208 5.94 -7.61 -12.45
N TYR A 209 5.76 -6.36 -12.08
CA TYR A 209 5.76 -5.22 -13.01
C TYR A 209 7.09 -4.48 -13.03
N GLY A 210 7.88 -4.59 -11.98
CA GLY A 210 9.15 -3.92 -11.86
C GLY A 210 9.72 -4.02 -10.45
N GLU A 211 10.69 -3.18 -10.19
CA GLU A 211 11.37 -3.06 -8.91
C GLU A 211 11.24 -1.64 -8.39
N ALA A 212 11.30 -1.48 -7.08
CA ALA A 212 11.31 -0.18 -6.40
C ALA A 212 12.32 -0.22 -5.25
N LEU A 213 12.86 0.94 -4.90
CA LEU A 213 13.57 1.10 -3.64
C LEU A 213 12.57 1.31 -2.50
N THR A 214 12.83 0.70 -1.35
CA THR A 214 12.07 0.91 -0.13
C THR A 214 13.00 0.82 1.07
N PRO A 215 12.75 1.52 2.20
CA PRO A 215 13.50 1.31 3.42
C PRO A 215 13.42 -0.15 3.88
N ALA A 216 14.57 -0.77 4.13
CA ALA A 216 14.66 -2.18 4.50
C ALA A 216 14.26 -2.38 5.97
N SER A 217 13.02 -2.74 6.21
CA SER A 217 12.53 -3.03 7.55
C SER A 217 11.78 -4.36 7.61
N PRO A 218 12.49 -5.46 7.96
CA PRO A 218 11.87 -6.79 8.02
C PRO A 218 10.68 -6.89 8.98
N ARG A 219 10.61 -5.99 9.97
CA ARG A 219 9.56 -5.99 10.99
C ARG A 219 8.27 -5.30 10.55
N PHE A 220 8.35 -4.25 9.73
CA PHE A 220 7.22 -3.34 9.47
C PHE A 220 6.78 -3.29 8.01
N MET A 221 7.56 -3.86 7.10
CA MET A 221 7.22 -3.93 5.68
C MET A 221 6.62 -5.29 5.33
N GLN A 222 5.74 -5.29 4.35
CA GLN A 222 5.31 -6.54 3.74
C GLN A 222 6.51 -7.09 2.96
N GLY A 223 7.07 -8.23 3.41
CA GLY A 223 8.12 -8.88 2.64
C GLY A 223 7.58 -9.32 1.28
N ALA A 224 8.20 -8.88 0.20
CA ALA A 224 8.14 -9.61 -1.03
C ALA A 224 8.83 -10.96 -0.74
N LYS A 225 8.03 -11.98 -0.45
CA LYS A 225 8.52 -13.32 -0.10
C LYS A 225 9.69 -13.36 0.89
N GLN A 226 9.41 -13.45 2.18
CA GLN A 226 10.26 -14.32 2.97
C GLN A 226 10.18 -15.71 2.32
N GLN A 227 11.25 -16.11 1.64
CA GLN A 227 11.54 -17.53 1.39
C GLN A 227 11.91 -18.17 2.74
N VAL A 228 10.90 -18.31 3.57
CA VAL A 228 10.87 -19.45 4.49
C VAL A 228 10.41 -20.58 3.60
N GLU A 229 11.00 -21.76 3.70
CA GLU A 229 10.44 -23.01 3.19
C GLU A 229 9.04 -23.16 3.78
N ARG A 230 8.08 -22.52 3.15
CA ARG A 230 6.65 -22.71 3.41
C ARG A 230 6.22 -23.76 2.41
N ALA A 231 5.42 -24.70 2.88
CA ALA A 231 4.57 -25.50 2.03
C ALA A 231 4.08 -24.62 0.87
N SER A 232 4.16 -25.11 -0.37
CA SER A 232 3.74 -24.32 -1.54
C SER A 232 2.32 -23.81 -1.29
N GLU A 233 1.96 -22.67 -1.88
CA GLU A 233 0.58 -22.15 -1.73
C GLU A 233 -0.44 -23.23 -2.06
N ASP A 234 -0.13 -24.10 -3.02
CA ASP A 234 -0.93 -25.25 -3.41
C ASP A 234 -1.09 -26.29 -2.31
N GLU A 235 -0.02 -26.57 -1.56
CA GLU A 235 -0.08 -27.51 -0.43
C GLU A 235 -0.91 -26.95 0.73
N VAL A 236 -0.80 -25.65 1.01
CA VAL A 236 -1.62 -24.98 2.02
C VAL A 236 -3.10 -24.99 1.63
N ILE A 237 -3.43 -24.64 0.38
CA ILE A 237 -4.79 -24.64 -0.13
C ILE A 237 -5.37 -26.06 -0.12
N SER A 238 -4.58 -27.05 -0.54
CA SER A 238 -4.99 -28.47 -0.50
C SER A 238 -5.20 -28.96 0.93
N GLY A 239 -4.33 -28.57 1.87
CA GLY A 239 -4.51 -28.86 3.29
C GLY A 239 -5.79 -28.29 3.88
N LEU A 240 -6.14 -27.03 3.52
CA LEU A 240 -7.38 -26.39 3.92
C LEU A 240 -8.61 -27.08 3.30
N ALA A 241 -8.53 -27.46 2.03
CA ALA A 241 -9.60 -28.19 1.32
C ALA A 241 -9.87 -29.53 2.01
N ASN A 242 -8.82 -30.31 2.32
CA ASN A 242 -8.95 -31.56 3.04
C ASN A 242 -9.58 -31.38 4.42
N HIS A 243 -9.16 -30.34 5.16
CA HIS A 243 -9.73 -30.05 6.48
C HIS A 243 -11.24 -29.75 6.38
N ILE A 244 -11.68 -28.99 5.38
CA ILE A 244 -13.10 -28.70 5.15
C ILE A 244 -13.86 -29.97 4.78
N THR A 245 -13.29 -30.84 3.94
CA THR A 245 -13.88 -32.14 3.60
C THR A 245 -14.04 -33.01 4.85
N ASP A 246 -13.04 -33.05 5.72
CA ASP A 246 -13.12 -33.78 7.00
C ASP A 246 -14.23 -33.22 7.90
N MET A 247 -14.39 -31.90 7.97
CA MET A 247 -15.47 -31.25 8.74
C MET A 247 -16.85 -31.66 8.19
N GLN A 248 -17.04 -31.63 6.86
CA GLN A 248 -18.31 -32.03 6.21
C GLN A 248 -18.59 -33.53 6.40
N THR A 249 -17.57 -34.38 6.39
CA THR A 249 -17.71 -35.82 6.60
C THR A 249 -18.11 -36.14 8.05
N ASN A 250 -17.67 -35.33 9.01
CA ASN A 250 -17.98 -35.53 10.43
C ASN A 250 -19.31 -34.93 10.88
N ASP A 251 -19.92 -34.02 10.09
CA ASP A 251 -21.18 -33.38 10.40
C ASP A 251 -21.99 -33.16 9.12
N ASP A 252 -22.94 -34.06 8.86
CA ASP A 252 -23.84 -34.02 7.71
C ASP A 252 -24.76 -32.77 7.68
N ASN A 253 -24.90 -32.07 8.80
CA ASN A 253 -25.72 -30.85 8.91
C ASN A 253 -24.89 -29.57 8.80
N LEU A 254 -23.60 -29.70 8.59
CA LEU A 254 -22.69 -28.53 8.48
C LEU A 254 -23.06 -27.66 7.28
N MET A 255 -23.40 -26.39 7.56
CA MET A 255 -23.50 -25.34 6.52
C MET A 255 -22.26 -24.48 6.55
N ILE A 256 -21.67 -24.22 5.38
CA ILE A 256 -20.50 -23.37 5.25
C ILE A 256 -20.87 -22.13 4.45
N ILE A 257 -20.51 -20.96 4.99
CA ILE A 257 -20.65 -19.67 4.30
C ILE A 257 -19.30 -19.31 3.70
N TRP A 258 -19.25 -19.20 2.37
CA TRP A 258 -18.07 -18.85 1.59
C TRP A 258 -18.05 -17.35 1.34
N GLY A 259 -17.02 -16.68 1.77
CA GLY A 259 -16.78 -15.27 1.42
C GLY A 259 -16.21 -15.12 0.03
N SER A 260 -16.11 -13.88 -0.45
CA SER A 260 -15.45 -13.56 -1.71
C SER A 260 -13.93 -13.72 -1.64
N GLY A 261 -13.32 -14.19 -2.73
CA GLY A 261 -11.87 -14.23 -2.90
C GLY A 261 -11.37 -15.47 -3.64
N GLY A 262 -10.23 -15.30 -4.34
CA GLY A 262 -9.63 -16.36 -5.17
C GLY A 262 -9.25 -17.62 -4.38
N THR A 263 -8.73 -17.46 -3.17
CA THR A 263 -8.37 -18.57 -2.29
C THR A 263 -9.58 -19.43 -1.93
N LEU A 264 -10.68 -18.80 -1.51
CA LEU A 264 -11.91 -19.52 -1.15
C LEU A 264 -12.54 -20.21 -2.36
N LYS A 265 -12.57 -19.51 -3.54
CA LYS A 265 -13.03 -20.14 -4.78
C LYS A 265 -12.17 -21.36 -5.14
N ARG A 266 -10.85 -21.27 -4.98
CA ARG A 266 -9.95 -22.39 -5.27
C ARG A 266 -10.15 -23.57 -4.33
N ILE A 267 -10.34 -23.30 -3.02
CA ILE A 267 -10.68 -24.33 -2.04
C ILE A 267 -12.02 -25.00 -2.43
N GLY A 268 -13.05 -24.20 -2.71
CA GLY A 268 -14.36 -24.70 -3.16
C GLY A 268 -14.22 -25.61 -4.37
N SER A 269 -13.45 -25.20 -5.40
CA SER A 269 -13.20 -26.00 -6.61
C SER A 269 -12.50 -27.34 -6.31
N ILE A 270 -11.56 -27.38 -5.36
CA ILE A 270 -10.87 -28.62 -4.98
C ILE A 270 -11.82 -29.62 -4.33
N ILE A 271 -12.79 -29.13 -3.52
CA ILE A 271 -13.79 -29.99 -2.87
C ILE A 271 -15.06 -30.20 -3.72
N GLY A 272 -15.02 -29.78 -4.99
CA GLY A 272 -16.11 -30.02 -5.96
C GLY A 272 -17.27 -29.03 -5.89
N LEU A 273 -17.14 -27.90 -5.20
CA LEU A 273 -18.15 -26.85 -5.11
C LEU A 273 -17.92 -25.75 -6.14
N ASP A 274 -18.98 -25.29 -6.79
CA ASP A 274 -18.95 -24.11 -7.67
C ASP A 274 -19.30 -22.84 -6.91
N THR A 275 -18.28 -22.26 -6.26
CA THR A 275 -18.41 -21.01 -5.53
C THR A 275 -18.10 -19.81 -6.40
N THR A 276 -18.69 -18.65 -6.11
CA THR A 276 -18.43 -17.41 -6.84
C THR A 276 -17.11 -16.75 -6.39
N LEU A 277 -16.49 -16.00 -7.29
CA LEU A 277 -15.24 -15.29 -6.97
C LEU A 277 -15.47 -14.06 -6.09
N LEU A 278 -16.53 -13.33 -6.34
CA LEU A 278 -16.84 -12.03 -5.74
C LEU A 278 -18.10 -12.00 -4.87
N GLY A 279 -18.85 -13.09 -4.87
CA GLY A 279 -20.10 -13.26 -4.10
C GLY A 279 -19.89 -13.86 -2.72
N ILE A 280 -21.00 -14.10 -2.08
CA ILE A 280 -21.10 -14.93 -0.88
C ILE A 280 -21.97 -16.12 -1.27
N ASP A 281 -21.45 -17.32 -1.07
CA ASP A 281 -22.14 -18.56 -1.36
C ASP A 281 -22.39 -19.33 -0.05
N ILE A 282 -23.37 -20.18 -0.04
CA ILE A 282 -23.63 -21.10 1.07
C ILE A 282 -23.56 -22.52 0.53
N SER A 283 -22.82 -23.38 1.17
CA SER A 283 -22.84 -24.80 0.82
C SER A 283 -23.38 -25.64 1.97
N HIS A 284 -24.11 -26.69 1.61
CA HIS A 284 -24.55 -27.74 2.49
C HIS A 284 -24.36 -29.06 1.75
N GLN A 285 -23.54 -29.94 2.29
CA GLN A 285 -23.08 -31.14 1.59
C GLN A 285 -22.44 -30.74 0.23
N ASP A 286 -22.77 -31.42 -0.86
CA ASP A 286 -22.24 -31.20 -2.20
C ASP A 286 -22.97 -30.11 -3.01
N LYS A 287 -23.82 -29.30 -2.38
CA LYS A 287 -24.64 -28.28 -3.04
C LYS A 287 -24.25 -26.88 -2.62
N THR A 288 -24.12 -26.00 -3.62
CA THR A 288 -23.90 -24.55 -3.43
C THR A 288 -25.20 -23.78 -3.75
N TYR A 289 -25.48 -22.76 -2.96
CA TYR A 289 -26.68 -21.91 -3.06
C TYR A 289 -26.28 -20.44 -3.13
#